data_e6dbf71ea85bb800af83aa7cd524bc0b
#
_entry.id   e6dbf71ea85bb800af83aa7cd524bc0b
#
_cell.length_a   1.000
_cell.length_b   1.000
_cell.length_c   1.000
_cell.angle_alpha   90.00
_cell.angle_beta   90.00
_cell.angle_gamma   90.00
#
_symmetry.space_group_name_H-M   'P 1'
#
loop_
_entity.id
_entity.type
_entity.pdbx_description
1 polymer ?
#
loop_
_entity_poly.entity_id
_entity_poly.type
_entity_poly.pdbx_seq_one_letter_code
_entity_poly.pdbx_strand_id
1 'polypeptide(L)'
;KALVDFYKTIMQNDPRYIIGTWDECECIKVFYNTFISAKVSLVNMIQDVAEKQGNINAEVVCDALADCDRRIMGPSYMKPGMGDGGACHPRDNIALRWMAEDLNLGYDLFDAVMLSREVQAKNMAKRLMELAEVENWYSLPIVIVGKAYKPLVPYEAGSSSMLVGHYIQKAGNTLYYYDENTNDIPPEHVLNKPAVYLLAHNPEITYGDQLGTVPGWYSGEHNVTDCDTALTVATGNGTELTFVPGSIVLDPWRKTPDLKDVQVVHYGNTRGRM
;
A
#
# COMPACT_ATOMS: atom_id res chain seq x y z
N LYS A 1 20.46 -33.52 5.93
CA LYS A 1 21.78 -33.09 6.40
C LYS A 1 22.62 -32.51 5.23
N ALA A 2 22.85 -33.23 4.14
CA ALA A 2 23.66 -32.79 3.00
C ALA A 2 23.19 -31.45 2.39
N LEU A 3 21.87 -31.22 2.28
CA LEU A 3 21.31 -29.98 1.78
C LEU A 3 21.58 -28.77 2.70
N VAL A 4 21.45 -28.97 4.00
CA VAL A 4 21.78 -27.93 5.00
C VAL A 4 23.28 -27.60 4.94
N ASP A 5 24.12 -28.65 4.86
CA ASP A 5 25.57 -28.44 4.77
C ASP A 5 25.95 -27.69 3.48
N PHE A 6 25.28 -27.98 2.35
CA PHE A 6 25.44 -27.22 1.11
C PHE A 6 25.03 -25.74 1.28
N TYR A 7 23.85 -25.46 1.82
CA TYR A 7 23.41 -24.08 1.99
C TYR A 7 24.30 -23.27 2.93
N LYS A 8 24.88 -23.88 3.97
CA LYS A 8 25.86 -23.21 4.84
C LYS A 8 27.10 -22.71 4.11
N THR A 9 27.44 -23.28 2.96
CA THR A 9 28.59 -22.84 2.18
C THR A 9 28.33 -21.61 1.31
N ILE A 10 27.08 -21.29 1.03
CA ILE A 10 26.68 -20.21 0.10
C ILE A 10 25.92 -19.08 0.77
N MET A 11 25.33 -19.31 1.94
CA MET A 11 24.57 -18.27 2.65
C MET A 11 25.51 -17.34 3.41
N GLN A 12 25.32 -16.04 3.23
CA GLN A 12 26.16 -14.99 3.86
C GLN A 12 25.68 -14.59 5.26
N ASN A 13 24.43 -14.92 5.60
CA ASN A 13 23.87 -14.75 6.93
C ASN A 13 23.78 -16.11 7.63
N ASP A 14 23.55 -16.12 8.93
CA ASP A 14 23.32 -17.34 9.71
C ASP A 14 21.82 -17.69 9.77
N PRO A 15 21.25 -18.32 8.73
CA PRO A 15 19.82 -18.58 8.66
C PRO A 15 19.42 -19.71 9.60
N ARG A 16 18.25 -19.61 10.18
CA ARG A 16 17.65 -20.71 10.91
C ARG A 16 17.19 -21.81 9.94
N TYR A 17 17.66 -23.03 10.14
CA TYR A 17 17.26 -24.21 9.38
C TYR A 17 16.12 -24.94 10.10
N ILE A 18 15.03 -25.21 9.39
CA ILE A 18 13.92 -26.04 9.85
C ILE A 18 13.94 -27.32 9.02
N ILE A 19 13.99 -28.48 9.70
CA ILE A 19 14.02 -29.78 9.06
C ILE A 19 12.71 -30.50 9.41
N GLY A 20 11.94 -30.88 8.40
CA GLY A 20 10.65 -31.55 8.56
C GLY A 20 10.34 -32.44 7.36
N THR A 21 9.13 -32.99 7.34
CA THR A 21 8.58 -33.70 6.17
C THR A 21 8.27 -32.68 5.05
N TRP A 22 7.99 -33.15 3.85
CA TRP A 22 7.56 -32.33 2.74
C TRP A 22 6.31 -31.52 3.11
N ASP A 23 5.31 -32.19 3.66
CA ASP A 23 4.03 -31.58 4.05
C ASP A 23 4.22 -30.49 5.13
N GLU A 24 5.10 -30.74 6.12
CA GLU A 24 5.44 -29.74 7.14
C GLU A 24 6.12 -28.51 6.55
N CYS A 25 7.07 -28.70 5.63
CA CYS A 25 7.78 -27.59 4.99
C CYS A 25 6.84 -26.76 4.09
N GLU A 26 5.96 -27.41 3.35
CA GLU A 26 4.93 -26.74 2.54
C GLU A 26 3.96 -25.97 3.44
N CYS A 27 3.43 -26.58 4.48
CA CYS A 27 2.55 -25.92 5.46
C CYS A 27 3.22 -24.70 6.08
N ILE A 28 4.47 -24.81 6.54
CA ILE A 28 5.21 -23.67 7.11
C ILE A 28 5.26 -22.51 6.11
N LYS A 29 5.63 -22.77 4.85
CA LYS A 29 5.72 -21.73 3.81
C LYS A 29 4.39 -21.06 3.55
N VAL A 30 3.32 -21.84 3.39
CA VAL A 30 2.00 -21.31 3.05
C VAL A 30 1.40 -20.54 4.23
N PHE A 31 1.44 -21.11 5.43
CA PHE A 31 0.93 -20.43 6.64
C PHE A 31 1.75 -19.19 7.03
N TYR A 32 3.05 -19.16 6.74
CA TYR A 32 3.87 -17.96 6.91
C TYR A 32 3.30 -16.78 6.09
N ASN A 33 3.02 -17.00 4.82
CA ASN A 33 2.45 -15.95 3.97
C ASN A 33 1.04 -15.55 4.41
N THR A 34 0.21 -16.52 4.78
CA THR A 34 -1.16 -16.25 5.29
C THR A 34 -1.13 -15.42 6.57
N PHE A 35 -0.19 -15.71 7.47
CA PHE A 35 -0.02 -14.91 8.68
C PHE A 35 0.37 -13.46 8.37
N ILE A 36 1.27 -13.25 7.40
CA ILE A 36 1.61 -11.91 6.93
C ILE A 36 0.38 -11.21 6.33
N SER A 37 -0.38 -11.91 5.48
CA SER A 37 -1.61 -11.36 4.89
C SER A 37 -2.62 -10.96 5.96
N ALA A 38 -2.79 -11.77 7.01
CA ALA A 38 -3.66 -11.46 8.12
C ALA A 38 -3.21 -10.20 8.88
N LYS A 39 -1.90 -10.05 9.13
CA LYS A 39 -1.34 -8.84 9.75
C LYS A 39 -1.60 -7.60 8.88
N VAL A 40 -1.30 -7.68 7.59
CA VAL A 40 -1.52 -6.57 6.64
C VAL A 40 -3.00 -6.21 6.55
N SER A 41 -3.87 -7.21 6.47
CA SER A 41 -5.32 -6.98 6.44
C SER A 41 -5.82 -6.31 7.72
N LEU A 42 -5.29 -6.69 8.88
CA LEU A 42 -5.64 -6.07 10.15
C LEU A 42 -5.26 -4.58 10.20
N VAL A 43 -4.03 -4.24 9.81
CA VAL A 43 -3.58 -2.83 9.87
C VAL A 43 -4.30 -1.97 8.82
N ASN A 44 -4.62 -2.54 7.66
CA ASN A 44 -5.42 -1.84 6.67
C ASN A 44 -6.88 -1.65 7.15
N MET A 45 -7.43 -2.59 7.92
CA MET A 45 -8.74 -2.43 8.57
C MET A 45 -8.72 -1.29 9.58
N ILE A 46 -7.64 -1.14 10.37
CA ILE A 46 -7.46 0.00 11.28
C ILE A 46 -7.49 1.32 10.50
N GLN A 47 -6.83 1.37 9.34
CA GLN A 47 -6.85 2.54 8.46
C GLN A 47 -8.28 2.87 7.98
N ASP A 48 -9.05 1.87 7.54
CA ASP A 48 -10.44 2.06 7.12
C ASP A 48 -11.35 2.52 8.27
N VAL A 49 -11.14 1.99 9.47
CA VAL A 49 -11.85 2.46 10.69
C VAL A 49 -11.51 3.92 10.95
N ALA A 50 -10.25 4.30 10.91
CA ALA A 50 -9.80 5.67 11.12
C ALA A 50 -10.45 6.64 10.12
N GLU A 51 -10.50 6.27 8.84
CA GLU A 51 -11.11 7.08 7.79
C GLU A 51 -12.62 7.27 7.98
N LYS A 52 -13.34 6.24 8.45
CA LYS A 52 -14.80 6.27 8.63
C LYS A 52 -15.26 6.85 9.95
N GLN A 53 -14.56 6.53 11.04
CA GLN A 53 -14.93 6.99 12.39
C GLN A 53 -14.57 8.46 12.59
N GLY A 54 -13.48 8.94 11.99
CA GLY A 54 -12.96 10.28 12.21
C GLY A 54 -12.17 10.44 13.51
N ASN A 55 -11.37 11.49 13.58
CA ASN A 55 -10.53 11.85 14.74
C ASN A 55 -9.55 10.74 15.22
N ILE A 56 -9.14 9.87 14.31
CA ILE A 56 -8.16 8.81 14.55
C ILE A 56 -6.99 8.99 13.57
N ASN A 57 -5.77 8.81 14.07
CA ASN A 57 -4.60 8.59 13.24
C ASN A 57 -4.24 7.10 13.28
N ALA A 58 -4.36 6.42 12.13
CA ALA A 58 -4.10 4.99 12.01
C ALA A 58 -2.67 4.62 12.39
N GLU A 59 -1.67 5.50 12.12
CA GLU A 59 -0.27 5.23 12.47
C GLU A 59 -0.08 5.16 13.98
N VAL A 60 -0.68 6.09 14.73
CA VAL A 60 -0.58 6.08 16.19
C VAL A 60 -1.11 4.77 16.78
N VAL A 61 -2.20 4.25 16.23
CA VAL A 61 -2.77 2.96 16.64
C VAL A 61 -1.84 1.81 16.27
N CYS A 62 -1.36 1.79 15.00
CA CYS A 62 -0.50 0.71 14.51
C CYS A 62 0.87 0.70 15.19
N ASP A 63 1.46 1.85 15.47
CA ASP A 63 2.73 1.97 16.18
C ASP A 63 2.61 1.45 17.63
N ALA A 64 1.53 1.81 18.32
CA ALA A 64 1.26 1.28 19.65
C ALA A 64 1.10 -0.26 19.66
N LEU A 65 0.50 -0.84 18.61
CA LEU A 65 0.41 -2.29 18.46
C LEU A 65 1.76 -2.91 18.08
N ALA A 66 2.57 -2.22 17.27
CA ALA A 66 3.90 -2.69 16.86
C ALA A 66 4.88 -2.75 18.05
N ASP A 67 4.74 -1.85 19.02
CA ASP A 67 5.55 -1.84 20.24
C ASP A 67 5.19 -2.98 21.21
N CYS A 68 4.08 -3.68 20.99
CA CYS A 68 3.67 -4.83 21.79
C CYS A 68 4.42 -6.12 21.40
N ASP A 69 5.75 -6.11 21.47
CA ASP A 69 6.64 -7.18 21.01
C ASP A 69 6.38 -8.55 21.65
N ARG A 70 5.91 -8.58 22.89
CA ARG A 70 5.63 -9.79 23.66
C ARG A 70 4.33 -10.50 23.28
N ARG A 71 3.35 -9.78 22.74
CA ARG A 71 2.03 -10.33 22.41
C ARG A 71 1.76 -10.37 20.91
N ILE A 72 2.27 -9.39 20.19
CA ILE A 72 2.12 -9.25 18.75
C ILE A 72 3.51 -9.43 18.16
N MET A 73 3.80 -10.54 17.56
CA MET A 73 5.11 -11.04 17.13
C MET A 73 5.95 -10.06 16.27
N GLY A 74 6.33 -8.91 16.83
CA GLY A 74 7.23 -7.92 16.23
C GLY A 74 6.56 -6.96 15.24
N PRO A 75 7.26 -5.86 14.87
CA PRO A 75 6.70 -4.74 14.12
C PRO A 75 6.59 -4.97 12.60
N SER A 76 7.15 -6.05 12.08
CA SER A 76 7.11 -6.32 10.64
C SER A 76 5.66 -6.44 10.14
N TYR A 77 5.37 -5.78 9.01
CA TYR A 77 4.03 -5.74 8.39
C TYR A 77 2.94 -5.06 9.24
N MET A 78 3.32 -4.25 10.23
CA MET A 78 2.39 -3.50 11.07
C MET A 78 2.21 -2.04 10.63
N LYS A 79 2.63 -1.68 9.42
CA LYS A 79 2.40 -0.36 8.85
C LYS A 79 1.23 -0.41 7.86
N PRO A 80 0.17 0.40 8.07
CA PRO A 80 -0.92 0.47 7.11
C PRO A 80 -0.48 1.17 5.82
N GLY A 81 -1.15 0.81 4.73
CA GLY A 81 -0.84 1.32 3.39
C GLY A 81 -1.79 0.74 2.36
N MET A 82 -1.25 0.28 1.25
CA MET A 82 -2.00 -0.42 0.21
C MET A 82 -1.57 -1.86 0.06
N GLY A 83 -2.55 -2.73 -0.25
CA GLY A 83 -2.32 -4.12 -0.59
C GLY A 83 -2.12 -5.04 0.60
N ASP A 84 -1.88 -6.29 0.30
CA ASP A 84 -1.77 -7.41 1.22
C ASP A 84 -0.42 -8.15 1.12
N GLY A 85 0.61 -7.48 0.60
CA GLY A 85 1.97 -8.02 0.51
C GLY A 85 2.36 -8.63 -0.85
N GLY A 86 1.48 -8.59 -1.86
CA GLY A 86 1.80 -8.91 -3.25
C GLY A 86 1.18 -10.21 -3.79
N ALA A 87 1.63 -10.63 -4.98
CA ALA A 87 0.98 -11.66 -5.80
C ALA A 87 0.90 -13.07 -5.15
N CYS A 88 1.82 -13.41 -4.26
CA CYS A 88 1.82 -14.71 -3.59
C CYS A 88 0.71 -14.86 -2.55
N HIS A 89 0.32 -13.75 -1.89
CA HIS A 89 -0.63 -13.77 -0.79
C HIS A 89 -2.05 -14.19 -1.22
N PRO A 90 -2.65 -13.59 -2.27
CA PRO A 90 -3.93 -14.08 -2.78
C PRO A 90 -3.89 -15.54 -3.21
N ARG A 91 -2.83 -15.95 -3.91
CA ARG A 91 -2.67 -17.32 -4.37
C ARG A 91 -2.67 -18.32 -3.23
N ASP A 92 -1.88 -18.05 -2.19
CA ASP A 92 -1.75 -18.95 -1.04
C ASP A 92 -3.07 -19.00 -0.23
N ASN A 93 -3.75 -17.85 -0.07
CA ASN A 93 -5.07 -17.81 0.58
C ASN A 93 -6.15 -18.54 -0.23
N ILE A 94 -6.12 -18.47 -1.57
CA ILE A 94 -7.03 -19.24 -2.43
C ILE A 94 -6.78 -20.76 -2.26
N ALA A 95 -5.52 -21.17 -2.22
CA ALA A 95 -5.17 -22.59 -1.99
C ALA A 95 -5.68 -23.08 -0.63
N LEU A 96 -5.54 -22.26 0.42
CA LEU A 96 -6.03 -22.59 1.77
C LEU A 96 -7.56 -22.61 1.88
N ARG A 97 -8.27 -21.75 1.14
CA ARG A 97 -9.74 -21.84 1.01
C ARG A 97 -10.16 -23.18 0.44
N TRP A 98 -9.56 -23.57 -0.69
CA TRP A 98 -9.82 -24.87 -1.29
C TRP A 98 -9.54 -26.02 -0.31
N MET A 99 -8.43 -25.94 0.41
CA MET A 99 -8.05 -26.94 1.44
C MET A 99 -9.07 -26.99 2.60
N ALA A 100 -9.56 -25.83 3.04
CA ALA A 100 -10.58 -25.77 4.11
C ALA A 100 -11.88 -26.46 3.68
N GLU A 101 -12.28 -26.31 2.42
CA GLU A 101 -13.45 -26.97 1.82
C GLU A 101 -13.19 -28.48 1.67
N ASP A 102 -12.08 -28.87 1.05
CA ASP A 102 -11.73 -30.30 0.80
C ASP A 102 -11.61 -31.12 2.10
N LEU A 103 -11.04 -30.52 3.14
CA LEU A 103 -10.91 -31.12 4.47
C LEU A 103 -12.17 -30.97 5.34
N ASN A 104 -13.20 -30.32 4.83
CA ASN A 104 -14.45 -30.08 5.55
C ASN A 104 -14.22 -29.50 6.97
N LEU A 105 -13.43 -28.42 7.07
CA LEU A 105 -13.11 -27.79 8.36
C LEU A 105 -14.32 -27.14 9.04
N GLY A 106 -15.42 -26.89 8.30
CA GLY A 106 -16.61 -26.24 8.82
C GLY A 106 -16.50 -24.71 8.99
N TYR A 107 -15.36 -24.11 8.66
CA TYR A 107 -15.15 -22.66 8.59
C TYR A 107 -14.06 -22.31 7.57
N ASP A 108 -14.09 -21.08 7.06
CA ASP A 108 -13.10 -20.56 6.12
C ASP A 108 -12.67 -19.13 6.53
N LEU A 109 -11.50 -19.05 7.21
CA LEU A 109 -10.89 -17.77 7.59
C LEU A 109 -10.25 -17.06 6.39
N PHE A 110 -9.91 -17.81 5.34
CA PHE A 110 -9.17 -17.29 4.19
C PHE A 110 -10.09 -16.52 3.25
N ASP A 111 -11.37 -16.87 3.21
CA ASP A 111 -12.39 -16.11 2.49
C ASP A 111 -12.52 -14.68 3.05
N ALA A 112 -12.53 -14.54 4.38
CA ALA A 112 -12.60 -13.24 5.02
C ALA A 112 -11.36 -12.36 4.69
N VAL A 113 -10.18 -12.96 4.63
CA VAL A 113 -8.95 -12.26 4.21
C VAL A 113 -9.06 -11.79 2.76
N MET A 114 -9.52 -12.66 1.86
CA MET A 114 -9.72 -12.32 0.45
C MET A 114 -10.81 -11.26 0.26
N LEU A 115 -11.90 -11.36 0.99
CA LEU A 115 -12.98 -10.36 0.98
C LEU A 115 -12.48 -9.00 1.49
N SER A 116 -11.68 -8.98 2.55
CA SER A 116 -11.12 -7.73 3.08
C SER A 116 -10.25 -7.02 2.03
N ARG A 117 -9.41 -7.75 1.31
CA ARG A 117 -8.60 -7.23 0.19
C ARG A 117 -9.45 -6.54 -0.88
N GLU A 118 -10.52 -7.20 -1.30
CA GLU A 118 -11.48 -6.69 -2.28
C GLU A 118 -12.16 -5.40 -1.80
N VAL A 119 -12.68 -5.43 -0.57
CA VAL A 119 -13.44 -4.30 0.00
C VAL A 119 -12.52 -3.11 0.27
N GLN A 120 -11.28 -3.32 0.71
CA GLN A 120 -10.30 -2.24 0.88
C GLN A 120 -10.00 -1.53 -0.44
N ALA A 121 -9.78 -2.29 -1.52
CA ALA A 121 -9.60 -1.69 -2.84
C ALA A 121 -10.82 -0.88 -3.29
N LYS A 122 -12.02 -1.37 -3.00
CA LYS A 122 -13.28 -0.68 -3.25
C LYS A 122 -13.42 0.63 -2.45
N ASN A 123 -13.06 0.60 -1.18
CA ASN A 123 -13.07 1.79 -0.32
C ASN A 123 -12.09 2.86 -0.84
N MET A 124 -10.90 2.43 -1.25
CA MET A 124 -9.90 3.32 -1.84
C MET A 124 -10.39 3.93 -3.15
N ALA A 125 -10.95 3.11 -4.05
CA ALA A 125 -11.52 3.58 -5.31
C ALA A 125 -12.66 4.58 -5.06
N LYS A 126 -13.57 4.29 -4.12
CA LYS A 126 -14.64 5.19 -3.73
C LYS A 126 -14.08 6.54 -3.25
N ARG A 127 -13.06 6.52 -2.40
CA ARG A 127 -12.45 7.76 -1.88
C ARG A 127 -11.81 8.60 -2.98
N LEU A 128 -11.14 7.96 -3.94
CA LEU A 128 -10.57 8.65 -5.10
C LEU A 128 -11.64 9.31 -5.97
N MET A 129 -12.74 8.61 -6.23
CA MET A 129 -13.85 9.15 -7.00
C MET A 129 -14.52 10.33 -6.30
N GLU A 130 -14.73 10.25 -4.97
CA GLU A 130 -15.22 11.37 -4.16
C GLU A 130 -14.31 12.60 -4.24
N LEU A 131 -13.00 12.38 -4.20
CA LEU A 131 -12.01 13.47 -4.32
C LEU A 131 -11.94 14.05 -5.75
N ALA A 132 -12.24 13.22 -6.76
CA ALA A 132 -12.23 13.65 -8.14
C ALA A 132 -13.47 14.48 -8.54
N GLU A 133 -14.56 14.36 -7.80
CA GLU A 133 -15.81 15.06 -8.05
C GLU A 133 -15.69 16.54 -7.62
N VAL A 134 -15.58 17.45 -8.58
CA VAL A 134 -15.44 18.90 -8.32
C VAL A 134 -16.82 19.57 -8.37
N GLU A 135 -17.61 19.26 -9.40
CA GLU A 135 -18.99 19.73 -9.60
C GLU A 135 -19.81 18.64 -10.30
N ASN A 136 -21.12 18.72 -10.26
CA ASN A 136 -22.06 17.72 -10.81
C ASN A 136 -21.80 17.31 -12.27
N TRP A 137 -21.02 18.07 -13.02
CA TRP A 137 -20.75 17.86 -14.46
C TRP A 137 -19.26 17.74 -14.79
N TYR A 138 -18.36 17.93 -13.82
CA TYR A 138 -16.93 17.91 -14.02
C TYR A 138 -16.20 17.11 -12.92
N SER A 139 -15.42 16.15 -13.33
CA SER A 139 -14.51 15.42 -12.45
C SER A 139 -13.07 15.49 -12.95
N LEU A 140 -12.13 15.56 -12.01
CA LEU A 140 -10.71 15.49 -12.30
C LEU A 140 -10.33 14.07 -12.77
N PRO A 141 -9.39 13.93 -13.72
CA PRO A 141 -8.85 12.61 -14.05
C PRO A 141 -8.13 12.00 -12.83
N ILE A 142 -8.22 10.69 -12.70
CA ILE A 142 -7.55 9.95 -11.64
C ILE A 142 -6.28 9.32 -12.21
N VAL A 143 -5.16 9.49 -11.52
CA VAL A 143 -3.85 8.93 -11.86
C VAL A 143 -3.38 8.04 -10.71
N ILE A 144 -3.21 6.74 -10.96
CA ILE A 144 -2.61 5.81 -10.00
C ILE A 144 -1.11 5.73 -10.28
N VAL A 145 -0.31 6.14 -9.30
CA VAL A 145 1.15 6.13 -9.37
C VAL A 145 1.67 4.83 -8.76
N GLY A 146 2.19 3.95 -9.62
CA GLY A 146 2.57 2.59 -9.28
C GLY A 146 1.51 1.57 -9.71
N LYS A 147 1.66 0.99 -10.90
CA LYS A 147 0.77 -0.05 -11.44
C LYS A 147 1.19 -1.44 -11.02
N ALA A 148 2.49 -1.70 -11.00
CA ALA A 148 3.07 -2.97 -10.59
C ALA A 148 2.70 -3.33 -9.13
N TYR A 149 2.82 -4.59 -8.76
CA TYR A 149 2.51 -5.03 -7.38
C TYR A 149 3.51 -4.50 -6.34
N LYS A 150 4.69 -4.11 -6.75
CA LYS A 150 5.73 -3.43 -5.94
C LYS A 150 6.67 -2.61 -6.83
N PRO A 151 7.39 -1.62 -6.26
CA PRO A 151 8.40 -0.85 -6.97
C PRO A 151 9.48 -1.72 -7.65
N LEU A 152 10.04 -1.21 -8.74
CA LEU A 152 11.18 -1.78 -9.47
C LEU A 152 10.94 -3.17 -10.10
N VAL A 153 9.70 -3.60 -10.23
CA VAL A 153 9.36 -4.91 -10.82
C VAL A 153 8.24 -4.74 -11.82
N PRO A 154 8.45 -5.06 -13.11
CA PRO A 154 7.43 -4.92 -14.15
C PRO A 154 6.42 -6.09 -14.10
N TYR A 155 5.81 -6.32 -12.95
CA TYR A 155 4.86 -7.41 -12.74
C TYR A 155 3.58 -6.87 -12.11
N GLU A 156 2.48 -6.98 -12.83
CA GLU A 156 1.19 -6.39 -12.49
C GLU A 156 0.24 -7.37 -11.77
N ALA A 157 0.43 -8.68 -11.97
CA ALA A 157 -0.47 -9.67 -11.39
C ALA A 157 -0.47 -9.61 -9.86
N GLY A 158 -1.67 -9.55 -9.28
CA GLY A 158 -1.86 -9.40 -7.83
C GLY A 158 -1.66 -7.98 -7.31
N SER A 159 -1.44 -7.00 -8.19
CA SER A 159 -1.34 -5.60 -7.76
C SER A 159 -2.64 -5.07 -7.18
N SER A 160 -2.57 -4.46 -6.00
CA SER A 160 -3.71 -3.79 -5.37
C SER A 160 -4.12 -2.51 -6.12
N SER A 161 -3.18 -1.82 -6.77
CA SER A 161 -3.47 -0.67 -7.63
C SER A 161 -4.32 -1.05 -8.84
N MET A 162 -4.08 -2.21 -9.44
CA MET A 162 -4.91 -2.75 -10.52
C MET A 162 -6.34 -3.05 -10.05
N LEU A 163 -6.49 -3.57 -8.83
CA LEU A 163 -7.81 -3.83 -8.25
C LEU A 163 -8.56 -2.53 -7.96
N VAL A 164 -7.90 -1.52 -7.41
CA VAL A 164 -8.47 -0.16 -7.23
C VAL A 164 -8.89 0.41 -8.58
N GLY A 165 -8.02 0.35 -9.58
CA GLY A 165 -8.29 0.83 -10.93
C GLY A 165 -9.47 0.13 -11.59
N HIS A 166 -9.63 -1.17 -11.38
CA HIS A 166 -10.80 -1.92 -11.85
C HIS A 166 -12.12 -1.30 -11.35
N TYR A 167 -12.20 -0.95 -10.05
CA TYR A 167 -13.42 -0.35 -9.50
C TYR A 167 -13.67 1.07 -10.00
N ILE A 168 -12.63 1.87 -10.24
CA ILE A 168 -12.73 3.21 -10.82
C ILE A 168 -13.26 3.12 -12.25
N GLN A 169 -12.69 2.26 -13.09
CA GLN A 169 -13.12 2.06 -14.47
C GLN A 169 -14.54 1.50 -14.56
N LYS A 170 -14.88 0.54 -13.69
CA LYS A 170 -16.22 -0.02 -13.62
C LYS A 170 -17.29 1.02 -13.29
N ALA A 171 -16.92 2.07 -12.54
CA ALA A 171 -17.79 3.21 -12.25
C ALA A 171 -17.86 4.25 -13.39
N GLY A 172 -17.11 4.06 -14.49
CA GLY A 172 -17.10 4.95 -15.65
C GLY A 172 -16.19 6.17 -15.52
N ASN A 173 -15.30 6.21 -14.53
CA ASN A 173 -14.38 7.32 -14.35
C ASN A 173 -13.13 7.18 -15.23
N THR A 174 -12.56 8.32 -15.62
CA THR A 174 -11.31 8.37 -16.39
C THR A 174 -10.13 8.06 -15.49
N LEU A 175 -9.38 7.01 -15.83
CA LEU A 175 -8.23 6.51 -15.08
C LEU A 175 -7.00 6.42 -15.95
N TYR A 176 -5.87 6.85 -15.39
CA TYR A 176 -4.53 6.64 -15.95
C TYR A 176 -3.63 5.96 -14.91
N TYR A 177 -2.62 5.22 -15.39
CA TYR A 177 -1.53 4.73 -14.55
C TYR A 177 -0.26 5.47 -14.89
N TYR A 178 0.55 5.74 -13.87
CA TYR A 178 1.90 6.25 -14.01
C TYR A 178 2.88 5.25 -13.39
N ASP A 179 3.55 4.47 -14.23
CA ASP A 179 4.56 3.48 -13.81
C ASP A 179 5.53 3.19 -14.97
N GLU A 180 6.75 3.70 -14.87
CA GLU A 180 7.77 3.52 -15.90
C GLU A 180 8.20 2.06 -16.07
N ASN A 181 8.14 1.25 -15.00
CA ASN A 181 8.51 -0.16 -15.10
C ASN A 181 7.52 -0.99 -15.93
N THR A 182 6.29 -0.55 -16.04
CA THR A 182 5.25 -1.18 -16.89
C THR A 182 5.00 -0.42 -18.18
N ASN A 183 5.78 0.65 -18.45
CA ASN A 183 5.63 1.56 -19.58
C ASN A 183 4.25 2.26 -19.63
N ASP A 184 3.63 2.46 -18.49
CA ASP A 184 2.39 3.20 -18.38
C ASP A 184 2.69 4.66 -18.00
N ILE A 185 2.55 5.56 -18.96
CA ILE A 185 2.77 7.01 -18.77
C ILE A 185 1.53 7.77 -19.24
N PRO A 186 0.89 8.56 -18.36
CA PRO A 186 -0.25 9.36 -18.76
C PRO A 186 0.14 10.37 -19.86
N PRO A 187 -0.80 10.72 -20.76
CA PRO A 187 -0.54 11.76 -21.75
C PRO A 187 -0.18 13.09 -21.08
N GLU A 188 0.68 13.87 -21.74
CA GLU A 188 1.17 15.15 -21.25
C GLU A 188 0.04 16.13 -20.85
N HIS A 189 -1.07 16.11 -21.58
CA HIS A 189 -2.23 16.95 -21.28
C HIS A 189 -2.94 16.59 -19.96
N VAL A 190 -2.69 15.38 -19.41
CA VAL A 190 -3.16 14.95 -18.07
C VAL A 190 -2.18 15.41 -17.01
N LEU A 191 -0.87 15.22 -17.25
CA LEU A 191 0.17 15.57 -16.30
C LEU A 191 0.32 17.09 -16.11
N ASN A 192 -0.05 17.89 -17.12
CA ASN A 192 0.03 19.36 -17.09
C ASN A 192 -1.27 20.03 -16.60
N LYS A 193 -2.22 19.29 -16.07
CA LYS A 193 -3.48 19.79 -15.51
C LYS A 193 -3.75 19.21 -14.12
N PRO A 194 -4.62 19.87 -13.32
CA PRO A 194 -5.04 19.30 -12.05
C PRO A 194 -5.62 17.89 -12.22
N ALA A 195 -5.20 16.97 -11.34
CA ALA A 195 -5.65 15.59 -11.32
C ALA A 195 -5.70 15.08 -9.87
N VAL A 196 -6.37 13.96 -9.65
CA VAL A 196 -6.32 13.23 -8.38
C VAL A 196 -5.31 12.10 -8.50
N TYR A 197 -4.30 12.13 -7.67
CA TYR A 197 -3.22 11.14 -7.65
C TYR A 197 -3.39 10.18 -6.48
N LEU A 198 -3.23 8.89 -6.73
CA LEU A 198 -3.04 7.87 -5.70
C LEU A 198 -1.58 7.44 -5.68
N LEU A 199 -0.90 7.56 -4.55
CA LEU A 199 0.43 7.00 -4.37
C LEU A 199 0.30 5.52 -3.98
N ALA A 200 0.26 4.63 -4.97
CA ALA A 200 0.04 3.20 -4.73
C ALA A 200 1.28 2.49 -4.18
N HIS A 201 2.47 2.98 -4.49
CA HIS A 201 3.71 2.55 -3.87
C HIS A 201 4.11 3.50 -2.74
N ASN A 202 4.80 2.95 -1.74
CA ASN A 202 5.34 3.74 -0.64
C ASN A 202 6.36 4.76 -1.17
N PRO A 203 6.08 6.06 -1.11
CA PRO A 203 6.93 7.07 -1.72
C PRO A 203 8.22 7.28 -0.92
N GLU A 204 9.30 7.55 -1.64
CA GLU A 204 10.49 8.21 -1.10
C GLU A 204 10.37 9.70 -1.41
N ILE A 205 10.50 10.55 -0.39
CA ILE A 205 10.32 12.00 -0.54
C ILE A 205 11.69 12.64 -0.53
N THR A 206 12.03 13.33 -1.61
CA THR A 206 13.26 14.14 -1.71
C THR A 206 12.90 15.61 -1.64
N TYR A 207 13.61 16.37 -0.81
CA TYR A 207 13.44 17.81 -0.67
C TYR A 207 14.56 18.53 -1.44
N GLY A 208 14.22 19.17 -2.56
CA GLY A 208 15.17 20.00 -3.32
C GLY A 208 16.52 19.32 -3.59
N ASP A 209 17.59 20.09 -3.72
CA ASP A 209 18.95 19.60 -4.04
C ASP A 209 19.65 18.82 -2.90
N GLN A 210 18.95 18.47 -1.84
CA GLN A 210 19.49 17.67 -0.73
C GLN A 210 18.74 16.35 -0.61
N LEU A 211 19.41 15.27 -1.02
CA LEU A 211 19.02 13.90 -0.67
C LEU A 211 19.04 13.74 0.86
N GLY A 212 17.90 13.98 1.49
CA GLY A 212 17.67 13.71 2.89
C GLY A 212 16.73 12.53 3.03
N THR A 213 17.26 11.36 3.34
CA THR A 213 16.43 10.26 3.88
C THR A 213 15.85 10.73 5.21
N VAL A 214 14.55 10.95 5.26
CA VAL A 214 13.87 11.23 6.53
C VAL A 214 13.95 9.95 7.38
N PRO A 215 14.58 9.98 8.57
CA PRO A 215 14.58 8.83 9.46
C PRO A 215 13.16 8.43 9.82
N GLY A 216 12.86 7.16 9.86
CA GLY A 216 11.53 6.55 9.96
C GLY A 216 10.72 6.79 11.23
N TRP A 217 10.80 7.95 11.88
CA TRP A 217 10.03 8.31 13.07
C TRP A 217 9.71 9.80 13.04
N TYR A 218 8.63 10.18 12.40
CA TYR A 218 8.14 11.53 12.50
C TYR A 218 6.93 11.57 13.44
N SER A 219 7.21 11.71 14.73
CA SER A 219 6.26 12.22 15.71
C SER A 219 6.71 13.63 16.09
N GLY A 220 6.17 14.65 15.48
CA GLY A 220 6.50 16.01 15.90
C GLY A 220 6.14 17.05 14.87
N GLU A 221 5.48 18.07 15.32
CA GLU A 221 5.18 19.30 14.63
C GLU A 221 6.47 19.91 14.07
N HIS A 222 6.70 19.79 12.77
CA HIS A 222 7.61 20.68 12.07
C HIS A 222 6.83 21.40 10.97
N ASN A 223 6.57 22.68 11.24
CA ASN A 223 6.21 23.65 10.22
C ASN A 223 7.37 23.75 9.24
N VAL A 224 7.29 23.08 8.10
CA VAL A 224 8.09 23.41 6.93
C VAL A 224 7.42 24.62 6.29
N THR A 225 7.63 25.79 6.87
CA THR A 225 7.31 27.07 6.23
C THR A 225 8.40 27.39 5.23
N ASP A 226 7.98 27.70 4.00
CA ASP A 226 8.78 28.20 2.88
C ASP A 226 9.62 27.14 2.12
N CYS A 227 8.97 26.24 1.40
CA CYS A 227 9.59 25.63 0.24
C CYS A 227 8.88 26.14 -1.02
N ASP A 228 9.41 27.19 -1.62
CA ASP A 228 8.95 27.73 -2.92
C ASP A 228 9.35 26.82 -4.11
N THR A 229 9.99 25.69 -3.85
CA THR A 229 10.40 24.72 -4.85
C THR A 229 9.33 23.63 -5.02
N ALA A 230 9.01 23.33 -6.27
CA ALA A 230 8.16 22.20 -6.62
C ALA A 230 8.67 20.94 -5.93
N LEU A 231 7.84 20.35 -5.07
CA LEU A 231 8.22 19.14 -4.36
C LEU A 231 8.12 17.96 -5.33
N THR A 232 9.24 17.32 -5.54
CA THR A 232 9.30 16.09 -6.32
C THR A 232 9.08 14.91 -5.39
N VAL A 233 8.02 14.18 -5.60
CA VAL A 233 7.78 12.90 -4.90
C VAL A 233 8.46 11.83 -5.73
N ALA A 234 9.57 11.29 -5.23
CA ALA A 234 10.12 10.08 -5.78
C ALA A 234 9.20 8.92 -5.39
N THR A 235 8.57 8.34 -6.38
CA THR A 235 7.86 7.07 -6.19
C THR A 235 8.90 6.00 -5.91
N GLY A 236 8.52 4.90 -5.27
CA GLY A 236 9.43 3.79 -5.02
C GLY A 236 10.08 3.19 -6.29
N ASN A 237 9.73 3.69 -7.48
CA ASN A 237 10.32 3.38 -8.78
C ASN A 237 11.41 4.39 -9.21
N GLY A 238 11.73 5.38 -8.37
CA GLY A 238 12.64 6.47 -8.72
C GLY A 238 12.02 7.52 -9.65
N THR A 239 10.74 7.41 -9.97
CA THR A 239 10.02 8.38 -10.79
C THR A 239 9.76 9.64 -9.98
N GLU A 240 10.23 10.76 -10.48
CA GLU A 240 9.99 12.07 -9.90
C GLU A 240 8.69 12.66 -10.45
N LEU A 241 7.70 12.87 -9.57
CA LEU A 241 6.42 13.49 -9.94
C LEU A 241 6.32 14.88 -9.34
N THR A 242 6.02 15.84 -10.20
CA THR A 242 5.63 17.20 -9.81
C THR A 242 4.13 17.35 -9.97
N PHE A 243 3.44 17.76 -8.93
CA PHE A 243 1.99 17.96 -8.96
C PHE A 243 1.64 19.39 -9.39
N VAL A 244 0.72 19.49 -10.32
CA VAL A 244 0.20 20.78 -10.79
C VAL A 244 -0.69 21.41 -9.70
N PRO A 245 -0.62 22.74 -9.46
CA PRO A 245 -1.51 23.43 -8.55
C PRO A 245 -2.98 23.12 -8.80
N GLY A 246 -3.74 22.88 -7.74
CA GLY A 246 -5.13 22.43 -7.80
C GLY A 246 -5.30 20.91 -7.88
N SER A 247 -4.20 20.15 -7.91
CA SER A 247 -4.25 18.69 -7.81
C SER A 247 -4.53 18.21 -6.38
N ILE A 248 -4.98 16.96 -6.27
CA ILE A 248 -5.23 16.29 -5.00
C ILE A 248 -4.38 15.03 -4.96
N VAL A 249 -3.68 14.80 -3.86
CA VAL A 249 -2.84 13.60 -3.65
C VAL A 249 -3.43 12.78 -2.52
N LEU A 250 -3.90 11.57 -2.81
CA LEU A 250 -4.29 10.59 -1.82
C LEU A 250 -3.07 9.73 -1.47
N ASP A 251 -2.61 9.86 -0.24
CA ASP A 251 -1.43 9.15 0.26
C ASP A 251 -1.81 8.15 1.35
N PRO A 252 -1.89 6.84 1.03
CA PRO A 252 -2.15 5.79 1.99
C PRO A 252 -0.97 5.50 2.93
N TRP A 253 0.22 6.05 2.63
CA TRP A 253 1.46 5.86 3.39
C TRP A 253 1.71 6.99 4.38
N ARG A 254 0.96 8.12 4.24
CA ARG A 254 1.00 9.31 5.11
C ARG A 254 2.39 9.93 5.23
N LYS A 255 3.14 9.92 4.13
CA LYS A 255 4.50 10.44 4.05
C LYS A 255 4.63 11.75 3.30
N THR A 256 3.67 12.03 2.41
CA THR A 256 3.70 13.25 1.61
C THR A 256 3.49 14.46 2.52
N PRO A 257 4.40 15.44 2.53
CA PRO A 257 4.21 16.67 3.29
C PRO A 257 3.11 17.54 2.69
N ASP A 258 2.75 18.60 3.39
CA ASP A 258 1.89 19.65 2.83
C ASP A 258 2.57 20.27 1.62
N LEU A 259 1.85 20.37 0.52
CA LEU A 259 2.32 20.93 -0.74
C LEU A 259 1.60 22.25 -1.02
N LYS A 260 2.35 23.23 -1.54
CA LYS A 260 1.76 24.50 -1.93
C LYS A 260 0.77 24.30 -3.09
N ASP A 261 -0.44 24.82 -2.91
CA ASP A 261 -1.52 24.75 -3.90
C ASP A 261 -1.96 23.34 -4.34
N VAL A 262 -1.58 22.30 -3.57
CA VAL A 262 -1.97 20.90 -3.77
C VAL A 262 -2.60 20.36 -2.49
N GLN A 263 -3.77 19.78 -2.60
CA GLN A 263 -4.42 19.15 -1.45
C GLN A 263 -3.83 17.75 -1.19
N VAL A 264 -3.15 17.58 -0.05
CA VAL A 264 -2.68 16.26 0.38
C VAL A 264 -3.70 15.65 1.34
N VAL A 265 -4.14 14.43 1.03
CA VAL A 265 -5.09 13.67 1.83
C VAL A 265 -4.39 12.40 2.34
N HIS A 266 -4.02 12.36 3.59
CA HIS A 266 -3.46 11.19 4.23
C HIS A 266 -4.58 10.20 4.56
N TYR A 267 -4.70 9.13 3.80
CA TYR A 267 -5.72 8.11 4.04
C TYR A 267 -5.48 7.40 5.38
N GLY A 268 -6.54 7.38 6.21
CA GLY A 268 -6.45 6.84 7.58
C GLY A 268 -5.91 7.83 8.63
N ASN A 269 -5.62 9.08 8.27
CA ASN A 269 -5.38 10.15 9.24
C ASN A 269 -6.51 11.17 9.16
N THR A 270 -7.39 11.13 10.13
CA THR A 270 -8.59 11.99 10.20
C THR A 270 -8.60 12.90 11.44
N ARG A 271 -7.44 13.12 12.06
CA ARG A 271 -7.33 14.06 13.17
C ARG A 271 -7.76 15.45 12.72
N GLY A 272 -8.62 16.08 13.52
CA GLY A 272 -9.13 17.42 13.22
C GLY A 272 -10.19 17.50 12.11
N ARG A 273 -10.59 16.40 11.49
CA ARG A 273 -11.80 16.32 10.68
C ARG A 273 -12.99 16.10 11.61
N MET A 274 -13.81 17.12 11.82
CA MET A 274 -15.12 16.99 12.45
C MET A 274 -16.21 16.75 11.40
#